data_ae7653c495af4278b746515b5fdbabcf
#
_entry.id   ae7653c495af4278b746515b5fdbabcf
#
_cell.length_a   1.000
_cell.length_b   1.000
_cell.length_c   1.000
_cell.angle_alpha   90.00
_cell.angle_beta   90.00
_cell.angle_gamma   90.00
#
_symmetry.space_group_name_H-M   'P 1'
#
loop_
_entity.id
_entity.type
_entity.pdbx_description
1 polymer ?
#
loop_
_entity_poly.entity_id
_entity_poly.type
_entity_poly.pdbx_seq_one_letter_code
_entity_poly.pdbx_strand_id
1 'polypeptide(L)'
;MQILIIVLGVASLLLALFITMGIKRLPPGTVTMQEYLSYIDNITGAFINKHYIVAAGLALVAFFIITFLFNIPMAISFLCGVLVSILLLNRIMDIILKSGIRTAATGNCTDKALAVMLCGSLVSAILVMALILLGCGLLFLAKGNPTTINLFLLGIGMVALLYSTGSSIFSSTVNKTETSYLLPAGAIAIDLFESCA
;
A
#
# COMPACT_ATOMS: atom_id res chain seq x y z
N MET A 1 27.64 -2.32 6.29
CA MET A 1 26.65 -2.40 5.23
C MET A 1 25.23 -2.69 5.77
N GLN A 2 25.02 -3.69 6.63
CA GLN A 2 23.73 -4.06 7.21
C GLN A 2 23.06 -2.92 8.00
N ILE A 3 23.81 -2.26 8.86
CA ILE A 3 23.32 -1.13 9.67
C ILE A 3 22.87 0.04 8.77
N LEU A 4 23.55 0.28 7.67
CA LEU A 4 23.19 1.32 6.70
C LEU A 4 21.82 1.07 6.08
N ILE A 5 21.50 -0.18 5.74
CA ILE A 5 20.20 -0.57 5.16
C ILE A 5 19.06 -0.28 6.16
N ILE A 6 19.27 -0.61 7.43
CA ILE A 6 18.28 -0.36 8.49
C ILE A 6 18.13 1.15 8.73
N VAL A 7 19.22 1.89 8.79
CA VAL A 7 19.19 3.35 8.95
C VAL A 7 18.43 4.00 7.80
N LEU A 8 18.69 3.59 6.55
CA LEU A 8 17.94 4.07 5.38
C LEU A 8 16.44 3.70 5.47
N GLY A 9 16.12 2.49 5.92
CA GLY A 9 14.73 2.07 6.11
C GLY A 9 14.00 2.91 7.16
N VAL A 10 14.64 3.18 8.30
CA VAL A 10 14.08 4.05 9.35
C VAL A 10 13.95 5.49 8.85
N ALA A 11 14.96 6.02 8.16
CA ALA A 11 14.91 7.37 7.59
C ALA A 11 13.76 7.51 6.57
N SER A 12 13.57 6.51 5.72
CA SER A 12 12.43 6.47 4.77
C SER A 12 11.09 6.46 5.50
N LEU A 13 10.96 5.72 6.58
CA LEU A 13 9.74 5.67 7.38
C LEU A 13 9.44 7.01 8.04
N LEU A 14 10.45 7.67 8.61
CA LEU A 14 10.33 9.02 9.19
C LEU A 14 9.93 10.06 8.12
N LEU A 15 10.51 9.97 6.93
CA LEU A 15 10.17 10.85 5.81
C LEU A 15 8.71 10.66 5.39
N ALA A 16 8.23 9.41 5.26
CA ALA A 16 6.84 9.12 4.94
C ALA A 16 5.88 9.68 6.00
N LEU A 17 6.22 9.55 7.28
CA LEU A 17 5.43 10.13 8.39
C LEU A 17 5.38 11.65 8.29
N PHE A 18 6.51 12.30 8.03
CA PHE A 18 6.59 13.75 7.90
C PHE A 18 5.69 14.28 6.76
N ILE A 19 5.77 13.67 5.57
CA ILE A 19 4.93 14.05 4.43
C ILE A 19 3.44 13.78 4.74
N THR A 20 3.12 12.65 5.37
CA THR A 20 1.75 12.32 5.79
C THR A 20 1.18 13.34 6.75
N MET A 21 1.98 13.84 7.70
CA MET A 21 1.56 14.94 8.60
C MET A 21 1.30 16.24 7.84
N GLY A 22 2.11 16.52 6.81
CA GLY A 22 1.90 17.66 5.91
C GLY A 22 0.55 17.57 5.20
N ILE A 23 0.24 16.42 4.62
CA ILE A 23 -1.04 16.17 3.92
C ILE A 23 -2.22 16.33 4.91
N LYS A 24 -2.11 15.79 6.13
CA LYS A 24 -3.19 15.85 7.14
C LYS A 24 -3.53 17.29 7.60
N ARG A 25 -2.61 18.23 7.46
CA ARG A 25 -2.82 19.64 7.81
C ARG A 25 -3.67 20.40 6.78
N LEU A 26 -3.85 19.86 5.60
CA LEU A 26 -4.68 20.45 4.56
C LEU A 26 -6.17 20.31 4.91
N PRO A 27 -7.03 21.30 4.52
CA PRO A 27 -8.45 21.25 4.81
C PRO A 27 -9.10 19.99 4.24
N PRO A 28 -9.98 19.31 4.98
CA PRO A 28 -10.58 18.04 4.57
C PRO A 28 -11.70 18.17 3.52
N GLY A 29 -11.98 19.38 3.01
CA GLY A 29 -13.05 19.63 2.06
C GLY A 29 -14.40 19.93 2.72
N THR A 30 -15.46 20.02 1.92
CA THR A 30 -16.83 20.28 2.36
C THR A 30 -17.45 19.07 3.07
N VAL A 31 -18.53 19.29 3.82
CA VAL A 31 -19.26 18.21 4.53
C VAL A 31 -19.72 17.14 3.57
N THR A 32 -20.25 17.51 2.41
CA THR A 32 -20.66 16.58 1.33
C THR A 32 -19.50 15.74 0.80
N MET A 33 -18.31 16.32 0.69
CA MET A 33 -17.10 15.56 0.29
C MET A 33 -16.69 14.54 1.36
N GLN A 34 -16.85 14.86 2.63
CA GLN A 34 -16.54 13.94 3.73
C GLN A 34 -17.55 12.79 3.83
N GLU A 35 -18.85 13.05 3.60
CA GLU A 35 -19.87 12.00 3.51
C GLU A 35 -19.56 11.03 2.37
N TYR A 36 -19.16 11.57 1.22
CA TYR A 36 -18.76 10.79 0.07
C TYR A 36 -17.50 9.97 0.35
N LEU A 37 -16.51 10.52 1.07
CA LEU A 37 -15.35 9.77 1.54
C LEU A 37 -15.74 8.55 2.38
N SER A 38 -16.66 8.75 3.33
CA SER A 38 -17.10 7.66 4.21
C SER A 38 -17.76 6.53 3.41
N TYR A 39 -18.49 6.87 2.34
CA TYR A 39 -19.08 5.90 1.44
C TYR A 39 -18.01 5.11 0.65
N ILE A 40 -17.03 5.81 0.07
CA ILE A 40 -15.92 5.17 -0.65
C ILE A 40 -15.07 4.31 0.30
N ASP A 41 -14.81 4.79 1.51
CA ASP A 41 -14.03 4.05 2.51
C ASP A 41 -14.71 2.72 2.88
N ASN A 42 -16.04 2.72 3.04
CA ASN A 42 -16.81 1.50 3.28
C ASN A 42 -16.75 0.50 2.11
N ILE A 43 -16.87 0.98 0.86
CA ILE A 43 -16.79 0.12 -0.32
C ILE A 43 -15.37 -0.43 -0.46
N THR A 44 -14.37 0.41 -0.31
CA THR A 44 -12.95 0.02 -0.36
C THR A 44 -12.61 -0.96 0.74
N GLY A 45 -13.11 -0.76 1.96
CA GLY A 45 -12.94 -1.69 3.07
C GLY A 45 -13.56 -3.07 2.79
N ALA A 46 -14.75 -3.10 2.19
CA ALA A 46 -15.38 -4.36 1.79
C ALA A 46 -14.57 -5.10 0.70
N PHE A 47 -14.04 -4.36 -0.28
CA PHE A 47 -13.15 -4.89 -1.32
C PHE A 47 -11.87 -5.47 -0.71
N ILE A 48 -11.19 -4.71 0.13
CA ILE A 48 -9.94 -5.12 0.78
C ILE A 48 -10.16 -6.36 1.64
N ASN A 49 -11.24 -6.46 2.41
CA ASN A 49 -11.55 -7.63 3.22
C ASN A 49 -11.70 -8.90 2.39
N LYS A 50 -12.42 -8.83 1.25
CA LYS A 50 -12.51 -9.98 0.33
C LYS A 50 -11.15 -10.35 -0.26
N HIS A 51 -10.35 -9.35 -0.59
CA HIS A 51 -9.01 -9.54 -1.12
C HIS A 51 -8.08 -10.23 -0.13
N TYR A 52 -8.17 -9.87 1.16
CA TYR A 52 -7.40 -10.53 2.22
C TYR A 52 -7.72 -12.00 2.39
N ILE A 53 -8.98 -12.40 2.23
CA ILE A 53 -9.38 -13.81 2.30
C ILE A 53 -8.70 -14.60 1.19
N VAL A 54 -8.69 -14.06 -0.03
CA VAL A 54 -8.04 -14.70 -1.19
C VAL A 54 -6.52 -14.74 -0.99
N ALA A 55 -5.93 -13.62 -0.58
CA ALA A 55 -4.49 -13.54 -0.32
C ALA A 55 -4.06 -14.50 0.80
N ALA A 56 -4.83 -14.61 1.88
CA ALA A 56 -4.55 -15.55 2.97
C ALA A 56 -4.66 -17.01 2.50
N GLY A 57 -5.68 -17.34 1.70
CA GLY A 57 -5.82 -18.68 1.14
C GLY A 57 -4.62 -19.08 0.26
N LEU A 58 -4.22 -18.20 -0.66
CA LEU A 58 -3.05 -18.42 -1.51
C LEU A 58 -1.75 -18.47 -0.70
N ALA A 59 -1.61 -17.62 0.32
CA ALA A 59 -0.45 -17.62 1.21
C ALA A 59 -0.33 -18.93 2.00
N LEU A 60 -1.44 -19.51 2.46
CA LEU A 60 -1.44 -20.81 3.14
C LEU A 60 -1.01 -21.93 2.18
N VAL A 61 -1.54 -21.97 0.97
CA VAL A 61 -1.11 -22.95 -0.03
C VAL A 61 0.38 -22.82 -0.33
N ALA A 62 0.86 -21.60 -0.58
CA ALA A 62 2.26 -21.34 -0.83
C ALA A 62 3.14 -21.69 0.39
N PHE A 63 2.68 -21.43 1.60
CA PHE A 63 3.37 -21.82 2.83
C PHE A 63 3.62 -23.32 2.92
N PHE A 64 2.60 -24.15 2.65
CA PHE A 64 2.76 -25.60 2.65
C PHE A 64 3.73 -26.08 1.56
N ILE A 65 3.65 -25.51 0.35
CA ILE A 65 4.58 -25.83 -0.73
C ILE A 65 6.02 -25.48 -0.34
N ILE A 66 6.23 -24.27 0.20
CA ILE A 66 7.57 -23.82 0.62
C ILE A 66 8.09 -24.66 1.79
N THR A 67 7.24 -25.05 2.72
CA THR A 67 7.62 -25.91 3.85
C THR A 67 8.09 -27.28 3.35
N PHE A 68 7.42 -27.83 2.32
CA PHE A 68 7.76 -29.12 1.73
C PHE A 68 9.06 -29.07 0.90
N LEU A 69 9.26 -28.00 0.14
CA LEU A 69 10.43 -27.84 -0.74
C LEU A 69 11.70 -27.38 -0.01
N PHE A 70 11.55 -26.60 1.06
CA PHE A 70 12.64 -25.99 1.80
C PHE A 70 12.60 -26.42 3.26
N ASN A 71 12.50 -25.45 4.17
CA ASN A 71 12.46 -25.66 5.62
C ASN A 71 11.43 -24.73 6.27
N ILE A 72 10.93 -25.13 7.44
CA ILE A 72 9.98 -24.33 8.25
C ILE A 72 10.44 -22.88 8.47
N PRO A 73 11.70 -22.57 8.86
CA PRO A 73 12.14 -21.18 9.05
C PRO A 73 12.01 -20.30 7.79
N MET A 74 12.23 -20.89 6.62
CA MET A 74 12.10 -20.19 5.34
C MET A 74 10.63 -19.91 5.00
N ALA A 75 9.74 -20.86 5.26
CA ALA A 75 8.30 -20.68 5.09
C ALA A 75 7.74 -19.60 6.05
N ILE A 76 8.23 -19.53 7.28
CA ILE A 76 7.88 -18.47 8.23
C ILE A 76 8.30 -17.10 7.70
N SER A 77 9.49 -16.99 7.10
CA SER A 77 9.94 -15.73 6.49
C SER A 77 9.01 -15.25 5.37
N PHE A 78 8.54 -16.16 4.52
CA PHE A 78 7.53 -15.87 3.51
C PHE A 78 6.23 -15.34 4.14
N LEU A 79 5.70 -16.01 5.17
CA LEU A 79 4.50 -15.56 5.88
C LEU A 79 4.69 -14.18 6.54
N CYS A 80 5.85 -13.91 7.12
CA CYS A 80 6.17 -12.59 7.65
C CYS A 80 6.07 -11.53 6.55
N GLY A 81 6.60 -11.79 5.36
CA GLY A 81 6.48 -10.90 4.20
C GLY A 81 5.02 -10.62 3.83
N VAL A 82 4.19 -11.67 3.76
CA VAL A 82 2.75 -11.56 3.49
C VAL A 82 2.04 -10.71 4.54
N LEU A 83 2.22 -11.04 5.83
CA LEU A 83 1.54 -10.34 6.94
C LEU A 83 1.89 -8.85 6.98
N VAL A 84 3.19 -8.54 6.89
CA VAL A 84 3.65 -7.15 6.94
C VAL A 84 3.14 -6.37 5.74
N SER A 85 3.07 -7.00 4.56
CA SER A 85 2.53 -6.39 3.34
C SER A 85 1.03 -6.08 3.47
N ILE A 86 0.24 -7.00 4.02
CA ILE A 86 -1.19 -6.79 4.29
C ILE A 86 -1.42 -5.62 5.25
N LEU A 87 -0.65 -5.54 6.34
CA LEU A 87 -0.75 -4.44 7.30
C LEU A 87 -0.39 -3.09 6.67
N LEU A 88 0.63 -3.07 5.81
CA LEU A 88 1.05 -1.86 5.11
C LEU A 88 0.00 -1.39 4.12
N LEU A 89 -0.61 -2.29 3.37
CA LEU A 89 -1.66 -1.99 2.39
C LEU A 89 -2.82 -1.22 3.02
N ASN A 90 -3.29 -1.63 4.20
CA ASN A 90 -4.32 -0.91 4.94
C ASN A 90 -3.93 0.56 5.20
N ARG A 91 -2.67 0.79 5.58
CA ARG A 91 -2.17 2.15 5.86
C ARG A 91 -2.04 2.98 4.59
N ILE A 92 -1.60 2.37 3.52
CA ILE A 92 -1.47 3.02 2.22
C ILE A 92 -2.83 3.47 1.69
N MET A 93 -3.84 2.59 1.76
CA MET A 93 -5.19 2.93 1.31
C MET A 93 -5.80 4.09 2.09
N ASP A 94 -5.68 4.11 3.41
CA ASP A 94 -6.14 5.22 4.24
C ASP A 94 -5.47 6.57 3.85
N ILE A 95 -4.18 6.53 3.52
CA ILE A 95 -3.44 7.73 3.08
C ILE A 95 -3.90 8.19 1.70
N ILE A 96 -4.07 7.26 0.76
CA ILE A 96 -4.50 7.56 -0.61
C ILE A 96 -5.91 8.17 -0.62
N LEU A 97 -6.87 7.56 0.07
CA LEU A 97 -8.24 8.07 0.17
C LEU A 97 -8.27 9.48 0.77
N LYS A 98 -7.52 9.69 1.85
CA LYS A 98 -7.42 11.02 2.50
C LYS A 98 -6.69 12.05 1.65
N SER A 99 -5.72 11.67 0.83
CA SER A 99 -5.05 12.58 -0.11
C SER A 99 -5.96 12.92 -1.29
N GLY A 100 -6.70 11.94 -1.83
CA GLY A 100 -7.62 12.14 -2.94
C GLY A 100 -8.70 13.19 -2.64
N ILE A 101 -9.32 13.15 -1.46
CA ILE A 101 -10.29 14.17 -1.06
C ILE A 101 -9.68 15.54 -0.88
N ARG A 102 -8.48 15.63 -0.30
CA ARG A 102 -7.80 16.91 -0.17
C ARG A 102 -7.39 17.47 -1.52
N THR A 103 -7.08 16.61 -2.48
CA THR A 103 -6.87 17.00 -3.87
C THR A 103 -8.14 17.60 -4.48
N ALA A 104 -9.28 16.95 -4.30
CA ALA A 104 -10.57 17.46 -4.75
C ALA A 104 -10.96 18.78 -4.04
N ALA A 105 -10.63 18.91 -2.75
CA ALA A 105 -10.92 20.11 -1.96
C ALA A 105 -10.07 21.34 -2.34
N THR A 106 -8.92 21.16 -3.02
CA THR A 106 -8.12 22.29 -3.52
C THR A 106 -8.77 23.01 -4.71
N GLY A 107 -9.87 22.49 -5.27
CA GLY A 107 -10.72 23.17 -6.24
C GLY A 107 -9.98 23.57 -7.53
N ASN A 108 -10.09 24.84 -7.90
CA ASN A 108 -9.59 25.36 -9.18
C ASN A 108 -8.07 25.58 -9.25
N CYS A 109 -7.31 25.25 -8.21
CA CYS A 109 -5.85 25.36 -8.21
C CYS A 109 -5.19 24.04 -8.64
N THR A 110 -5.03 23.86 -9.96
CA THR A 110 -4.43 22.64 -10.56
C THR A 110 -3.06 22.31 -9.96
N ASP A 111 -2.19 23.30 -9.75
CA ASP A 111 -0.84 23.08 -9.21
C ASP A 111 -0.86 22.54 -7.77
N LYS A 112 -1.75 23.04 -6.94
CA LYS A 112 -1.91 22.54 -5.54
C LYS A 112 -2.51 21.15 -5.53
N ALA A 113 -3.52 20.89 -6.35
CA ALA A 113 -4.13 19.58 -6.50
C ALA A 113 -3.11 18.53 -6.93
N LEU A 114 -2.31 18.84 -7.96
CA LEU A 114 -1.24 17.99 -8.43
C LEU A 114 -0.19 17.72 -7.34
N ALA A 115 0.23 18.76 -6.60
CA ALA A 115 1.20 18.59 -5.52
C ALA A 115 0.69 17.66 -4.41
N VAL A 116 -0.57 17.78 -3.99
CA VAL A 116 -1.17 16.91 -2.96
C VAL A 116 -1.24 15.47 -3.43
N MET A 117 -1.63 15.26 -4.68
CA MET A 117 -1.73 13.94 -5.29
C MET A 117 -0.36 13.26 -5.41
N LEU A 118 0.65 14.01 -5.89
CA LEU A 118 2.03 13.52 -5.96
C LEU A 118 2.60 13.22 -4.56
N CYS A 119 2.32 14.04 -3.55
CA CYS A 119 2.73 13.75 -2.18
C CYS A 119 2.07 12.48 -1.65
N GLY A 120 0.80 12.22 -1.94
CA GLY A 120 0.10 11.00 -1.53
C GLY A 120 0.71 9.74 -2.14
N SER A 121 0.98 9.75 -3.45
CA SER A 121 1.62 8.63 -4.15
C SER A 121 3.07 8.43 -3.70
N LEU A 122 3.82 9.51 -3.49
CA LEU A 122 5.20 9.45 -2.98
C LEU A 122 5.26 8.79 -1.60
N VAL A 123 4.35 9.12 -0.69
CA VAL A 123 4.28 8.49 0.64
C VAL A 123 4.08 6.99 0.53
N SER A 124 3.19 6.53 -0.35
CA SER A 124 2.96 5.09 -0.52
C SER A 124 4.20 4.37 -1.05
N ALA A 125 4.89 4.95 -2.04
CA ALA A 125 6.13 4.39 -2.57
C ALA A 125 7.25 4.33 -1.51
N ILE A 126 7.43 5.41 -0.74
CA ILE A 126 8.43 5.44 0.35
C ILE A 126 8.11 4.42 1.44
N LEU A 127 6.83 4.21 1.79
CA LEU A 127 6.42 3.20 2.78
C LEU A 127 6.75 1.78 2.31
N VAL A 128 6.51 1.46 1.03
CA VAL A 128 6.87 0.16 0.46
C VAL A 128 8.39 -0.05 0.50
N MET A 129 9.16 0.95 0.08
CA MET A 129 10.62 0.89 0.14
C MET A 129 11.15 0.76 1.57
N ALA A 130 10.59 1.51 2.52
CA ALA A 130 10.94 1.40 3.93
C ALA A 130 10.70 -0.02 4.47
N LEU A 131 9.57 -0.64 4.10
CA LEU A 131 9.25 -1.99 4.49
C LEU A 131 10.27 -3.00 3.96
N ILE A 132 10.60 -2.92 2.67
CA ILE A 132 11.57 -3.82 2.03
C ILE A 132 12.94 -3.66 2.71
N LEU A 133 13.40 -2.42 2.90
CA LEU A 133 14.70 -2.16 3.52
C LEU A 133 14.76 -2.64 4.97
N LEU A 134 13.74 -2.37 5.77
CA LEU A 134 13.68 -2.80 7.16
C LEU A 134 13.57 -4.32 7.28
N GLY A 135 12.69 -4.95 6.48
CA GLY A 135 12.50 -6.39 6.51
C GLY A 135 13.78 -7.14 6.09
N CYS A 136 14.38 -6.74 4.97
CA CYS A 136 15.66 -7.31 4.52
C CYS A 136 16.78 -7.05 5.53
N GLY A 137 16.87 -5.82 6.08
CA GLY A 137 17.89 -5.47 7.06
C GLY A 137 17.79 -6.29 8.34
N LEU A 138 16.58 -6.50 8.86
CA LEU A 138 16.34 -7.34 10.04
C LEU A 138 16.66 -8.81 9.79
N LEU A 139 16.29 -9.35 8.61
CA LEU A 139 16.63 -10.72 8.25
C LEU A 139 18.14 -10.92 8.09
N PHE A 140 18.85 -9.92 7.55
CA PHE A 140 20.31 -9.94 7.50
C PHE A 140 20.94 -9.94 8.89
N LEU A 141 20.41 -9.16 9.83
CA LEU A 141 20.88 -9.16 11.24
C LEU A 141 20.63 -10.51 11.91
N ALA A 142 19.50 -11.16 11.61
CA ALA A 142 19.18 -12.49 12.12
C ALA A 142 20.01 -13.61 11.47
N LYS A 143 21.09 -13.27 10.72
CA LYS A 143 21.91 -14.21 9.95
C LYS A 143 21.10 -15.09 8.99
N GLY A 144 20.03 -14.51 8.43
CA GLY A 144 19.21 -15.19 7.43
C GLY A 144 20.01 -15.51 6.16
N ASN A 145 19.78 -16.69 5.62
CA ASN A 145 20.34 -17.07 4.33
C ASN A 145 19.73 -16.20 3.22
N PRO A 146 20.43 -15.98 2.08
CA PRO A 146 19.88 -15.25 0.93
C PRO A 146 18.52 -15.78 0.48
N THR A 147 18.29 -17.09 0.56
CA THR A 147 17.03 -17.75 0.23
C THR A 147 15.89 -17.28 1.14
N THR A 148 16.15 -17.08 2.44
CA THR A 148 15.18 -16.59 3.41
C THR A 148 14.71 -15.18 3.07
N ILE A 149 15.64 -14.33 2.63
CA ILE A 149 15.34 -12.96 2.21
C ILE A 149 14.53 -12.96 0.91
N ASN A 150 14.91 -13.80 -0.05
CA ASN A 150 14.16 -13.92 -1.30
C ASN A 150 12.72 -14.40 -1.07
N LEU A 151 12.50 -15.34 -0.14
CA LEU A 151 11.16 -15.80 0.22
C LEU A 151 10.34 -14.73 0.92
N PHE A 152 10.96 -13.91 1.76
CA PHE A 152 10.31 -12.74 2.35
C PHE A 152 9.86 -11.74 1.27
N LEU A 153 10.74 -11.43 0.31
CA LEU A 153 10.41 -10.57 -0.83
C LEU A 153 9.33 -11.17 -1.73
N LEU A 154 9.37 -12.49 -1.93
CA LEU A 154 8.33 -13.21 -2.67
C LEU A 154 6.97 -13.09 -1.97
N GLY A 155 6.92 -13.14 -0.64
CA GLY A 155 5.70 -12.91 0.13
C GLY A 155 5.13 -11.51 -0.07
N ILE A 156 5.99 -10.48 -0.04
CA ILE A 156 5.60 -9.09 -0.33
C ILE A 156 5.09 -8.98 -1.78
N GLY A 157 5.84 -9.50 -2.73
CA GLY A 157 5.51 -9.44 -4.17
C GLY A 157 4.18 -10.13 -4.50
N MET A 158 3.89 -11.27 -3.86
CA MET A 158 2.63 -11.99 -4.05
C MET A 158 1.43 -11.13 -3.63
N VAL A 159 1.50 -10.47 -2.47
CA VAL A 159 0.42 -9.59 -2.00
C VAL A 159 0.30 -8.36 -2.90
N ALA A 160 1.42 -7.77 -3.32
CA ALA A 160 1.43 -6.62 -4.21
C ALA A 160 0.79 -6.95 -5.57
N LEU A 161 1.12 -8.09 -6.18
CA LEU A 161 0.54 -8.54 -7.46
C LEU A 161 -0.96 -8.79 -7.34
N LEU A 162 -1.40 -9.48 -6.28
CA LEU A 162 -2.82 -9.73 -6.04
C LEU A 162 -3.58 -8.43 -5.86
N TYR A 163 -2.99 -7.47 -5.15
CA TYR A 163 -3.60 -6.17 -4.93
C TYR A 163 -3.68 -5.35 -6.22
N SER A 164 -2.60 -5.29 -7.00
CA SER A 164 -2.56 -4.56 -8.28
C SER A 164 -3.63 -5.07 -9.25
N THR A 165 -3.75 -6.39 -9.42
CA THR A 165 -4.79 -6.98 -10.28
C THR A 165 -6.20 -6.70 -9.76
N GLY A 166 -6.41 -6.78 -8.45
CA GLY A 166 -7.71 -6.51 -7.83
C GLY A 166 -8.12 -5.05 -7.92
N SER A 167 -7.20 -4.11 -7.69
CA SER A 167 -7.48 -2.67 -7.73
C SER A 167 -7.76 -2.19 -9.14
N SER A 168 -7.08 -2.73 -10.16
CA SER A 168 -7.36 -2.43 -11.56
C SER A 168 -8.79 -2.83 -11.95
N ILE A 169 -9.25 -4.01 -11.56
CA ILE A 169 -10.62 -4.46 -11.79
C ILE A 169 -11.61 -3.56 -11.03
N PHE A 170 -11.32 -3.23 -9.78
CA PHE A 170 -12.17 -2.38 -8.96
C PHE A 170 -12.29 -0.96 -9.56
N SER A 171 -11.17 -0.34 -9.92
CA SER A 171 -11.11 0.98 -10.55
C SER A 171 -11.91 0.99 -11.86
N SER A 172 -11.72 -0.01 -12.72
CA SER A 172 -12.46 -0.10 -13.98
C SER A 172 -13.96 -0.29 -13.79
N THR A 173 -14.38 -0.99 -12.74
CA THR A 173 -15.80 -1.21 -12.42
C THR A 173 -16.44 0.05 -11.86
N VAL A 174 -15.76 0.74 -10.96
CA VAL A 174 -16.23 2.01 -10.38
C VAL A 174 -16.35 3.09 -11.44
N ASN A 175 -15.38 3.21 -12.34
CA ASN A 175 -15.45 4.17 -13.45
C ASN A 175 -16.61 3.90 -14.43
N LYS A 176 -17.06 2.66 -14.55
CA LYS A 176 -18.19 2.31 -15.43
C LYS A 176 -19.57 2.55 -14.78
N THR A 177 -19.64 2.48 -13.46
CA THR A 177 -20.93 2.55 -12.73
C THR A 177 -21.32 3.95 -12.31
N GLU A 178 -20.36 4.89 -12.23
CA GLU A 178 -20.65 6.23 -11.75
C GLU A 178 -20.12 7.34 -12.68
N THR A 179 -21.04 8.15 -13.18
CA THR A 179 -20.79 9.34 -14.00
C THR A 179 -20.51 10.61 -13.17
N SER A 180 -20.31 10.49 -11.85
CA SER A 180 -20.10 11.65 -11.00
C SER A 180 -18.64 12.12 -10.99
N TYR A 181 -18.45 13.43 -11.09
CA TYR A 181 -17.16 14.10 -11.26
C TYR A 181 -16.13 13.93 -10.12
N LEU A 182 -16.49 13.33 -9.00
CA LEU A 182 -15.61 13.14 -7.83
C LEU A 182 -14.90 11.78 -7.80
N LEU A 183 -15.44 10.78 -8.48
CA LEU A 183 -14.82 9.45 -8.56
C LEU A 183 -13.56 9.40 -9.42
N PRO A 184 -13.42 10.15 -10.54
CA PRO A 184 -12.20 10.12 -11.33
C PRO A 184 -10.94 10.47 -10.52
N ALA A 185 -11.03 11.37 -9.55
CA ALA A 185 -9.88 11.75 -8.72
C ALA A 185 -9.42 10.60 -7.81
N GLY A 186 -10.34 9.82 -7.25
CA GLY A 186 -10.03 8.62 -6.46
C GLY A 186 -9.48 7.48 -7.33
N ALA A 187 -10.08 7.26 -8.50
CA ALA A 187 -9.62 6.25 -9.45
C ALA A 187 -8.23 6.58 -10.02
N ILE A 188 -7.97 7.84 -10.36
CA ILE A 188 -6.65 8.30 -10.81
C ILE A 188 -5.60 8.13 -9.70
N ALA A 189 -5.95 8.37 -8.44
CA ALA A 189 -5.04 8.13 -7.31
C ALA A 189 -4.70 6.64 -7.15
N ILE A 190 -5.64 5.74 -7.41
CA ILE A 190 -5.44 4.29 -7.40
C ILE A 190 -4.56 3.86 -8.59
N ASP A 191 -4.84 4.36 -9.80
CA ASP A 191 -4.06 4.05 -11.00
C ASP A 191 -2.61 4.56 -10.89
N LEU A 192 -2.41 5.74 -10.29
CA LEU A 192 -1.07 6.26 -10.00
C LEU A 192 -0.33 5.42 -8.94
N PHE A 193 -1.04 4.90 -7.97
CA PHE A 193 -0.47 3.97 -7.01
C PHE A 193 -0.01 2.67 -7.69
N GLU A 194 -0.81 2.11 -8.60
CA GLU A 194 -0.44 0.92 -9.38
C GLU A 194 0.82 1.16 -10.21
N SER A 195 0.93 2.32 -10.84
CA SER A 195 2.10 2.66 -11.66
C SER A 195 3.38 2.90 -10.83
N CYS A 196 3.24 3.24 -9.54
CA CYS A 196 4.38 3.45 -8.64
C CYS A 196 4.76 2.20 -7.83
N ALA A 197 3.87 1.21 -7.71
CA ALA A 197 4.11 -0.04 -6.98
C ALA A 197 4.67 -1.13 -7.86
#